data_95153dbc76cc161a7129fd76cc5313ef
#
_entry.id   95153dbc76cc161a7129fd76cc5313ef
#
_cell.length_a   1.000
_cell.length_b   1.000
_cell.length_c   1.000
_cell.angle_alpha   90.00
_cell.angle_beta   90.00
_cell.angle_gamma   90.00
#
_symmetry.space_group_name_H-M   'P 1'
#
loop_
_entity.id
_entity.type
_entity.pdbx_description
1 polymer ?
#
loop_
_entity_poly.entity_id
_entity_poly.type
_entity_poly.pdbx_seq_one_letter_code
_entity_poly.pdbx_strand_id
1 'polypeptide(L)'
;LSVDGSFGVHTHDAVVGFQQANGLTISGIADPQMQSVLFAGGAKGADQVGGGVDLSSGRIGAPGNVQLLHWYDQVKPQISGGQTTQVYHPASGVTFNVQYYSLGRHADAEPKTLKDTQLMNGAFGKASWNVRIVYVKMPSGVWTMAAMHNYPHLYGSISNNGFGGHLCIHFLRDLEETQRTDPNYGMTNQKAIRSAWERLTGKTVE
;
A
#
# COMPACT_ATOMS: atom_id res chain seq x y z
N LEU A 1 13.38 10.31 14.88
CA LEU A 1 12.10 11.03 15.02
C LEU A 1 12.35 12.36 15.70
N SER A 2 11.74 13.43 15.19
CA SER A 2 11.66 14.71 15.91
C SER A 2 10.60 14.60 17.01
N VAL A 3 10.86 15.22 18.16
CA VAL A 3 9.86 15.32 19.23
C VAL A 3 9.00 16.57 18.93
N ASP A 4 7.86 16.36 18.26
CA ASP A 4 6.97 17.43 17.78
C ASP A 4 5.58 17.37 18.44
N GLY A 5 5.37 16.44 19.37
CA GLY A 5 4.09 16.21 20.04
C GLY A 5 3.02 15.54 19.19
N SER A 6 3.33 15.16 17.96
CA SER A 6 2.38 14.55 17.04
C SER A 6 2.59 13.03 16.93
N PHE A 7 1.50 12.29 16.99
CA PHE A 7 1.51 10.85 16.68
C PHE A 7 1.23 10.65 15.17
N GLY A 8 2.24 10.95 14.35
CA GLY A 8 2.17 10.80 12.89
C GLY A 8 2.60 9.41 12.42
N VAL A 9 2.68 9.23 11.10
CA VAL A 9 3.04 7.96 10.44
C VAL A 9 4.38 7.40 10.93
N HIS A 10 5.39 8.23 11.11
CA HIS A 10 6.71 7.78 11.58
C HIS A 10 6.69 7.30 13.03
N THR A 11 5.84 7.93 13.88
CA THR A 11 5.62 7.47 15.25
C THR A 11 4.88 6.14 15.26
N HIS A 12 3.84 5.99 14.44
CA HIS A 12 3.13 4.74 14.25
C HIS A 12 4.08 3.60 13.80
N ASP A 13 4.92 3.83 12.79
CA ASP A 13 5.87 2.84 12.29
C ASP A 13 6.91 2.44 13.37
N ALA A 14 7.35 3.40 14.18
CA ALA A 14 8.23 3.12 15.32
C ALA A 14 7.54 2.26 16.38
N VAL A 15 6.26 2.53 16.66
CA VAL A 15 5.43 1.72 17.59
C VAL A 15 5.27 0.30 17.06
N VAL A 16 4.92 0.13 15.79
CA VAL A 16 4.82 -1.19 15.13
C VAL A 16 6.14 -1.94 15.21
N GLY A 17 7.27 -1.31 14.88
CA GLY A 17 8.59 -1.92 14.99
C GLY A 17 8.95 -2.32 16.43
N PHE A 18 8.62 -1.48 17.41
CA PHE A 18 8.83 -1.79 18.81
C PHE A 18 7.98 -2.99 19.28
N GLN A 19 6.70 -2.99 18.96
CA GLN A 19 5.79 -4.11 19.29
C GLN A 19 6.30 -5.42 18.70
N GLN A 20 6.75 -5.39 17.45
CA GLN A 20 7.32 -6.56 16.77
C GLN A 20 8.61 -7.05 17.46
N ALA A 21 9.53 -6.14 17.82
CA ALA A 21 10.79 -6.48 18.48
C ALA A 21 10.60 -7.13 19.85
N ASN A 22 9.51 -6.77 20.53
CA ASN A 22 9.22 -7.22 21.90
C ASN A 22 8.11 -8.29 22.00
N GLY A 23 7.66 -8.85 20.86
CA GLY A 23 6.64 -9.92 20.84
C GLY A 23 5.27 -9.47 21.35
N LEU A 24 4.94 -8.18 21.21
CA LEU A 24 3.66 -7.62 21.60
C LEU A 24 2.63 -7.73 20.47
N THR A 25 1.36 -7.50 20.78
CA THR A 25 0.33 -7.34 19.74
C THR A 25 0.67 -6.15 18.84
N ILE A 26 0.79 -6.39 17.53
CA ILE A 26 1.23 -5.39 16.57
C ILE A 26 0.00 -4.60 16.10
N SER A 27 -0.38 -3.60 16.86
CA SER A 27 -1.54 -2.74 16.62
C SER A 27 -1.18 -1.34 16.09
N GLY A 28 0.08 -0.93 16.23
CA GLY A 28 0.50 0.45 15.98
C GLY A 28 0.01 1.44 17.04
N ILE A 29 -0.62 0.97 18.11
CA ILE A 29 -1.13 1.78 19.22
C ILE A 29 -0.18 1.64 20.39
N ALA A 30 0.25 2.77 20.97
CA ALA A 30 1.06 2.79 22.18
C ALA A 30 0.15 2.58 23.42
N ASP A 31 -0.39 1.37 23.55
CA ASP A 31 -1.27 0.96 24.64
C ASP A 31 -0.51 0.79 25.98
N PRO A 32 -1.21 0.64 27.13
CA PRO A 32 -0.56 0.50 28.44
C PRO A 32 0.41 -0.70 28.52
N GLN A 33 0.12 -1.79 27.80
CA GLN A 33 1.01 -2.97 27.78
C GLN A 33 2.32 -2.63 27.07
N MET A 34 2.24 -1.99 25.89
CA MET A 34 3.42 -1.53 25.18
C MET A 34 4.22 -0.53 26.01
N GLN A 35 3.56 0.45 26.64
CA GLN A 35 4.23 1.43 27.49
C GLN A 35 4.93 0.77 28.67
N SER A 36 4.32 -0.22 29.32
CA SER A 36 4.94 -0.99 30.38
C SER A 36 6.24 -1.67 29.94
N VAL A 37 6.25 -2.28 28.75
CA VAL A 37 7.46 -2.89 28.17
C VAL A 37 8.48 -1.84 27.77
N LEU A 38 8.05 -0.70 27.20
CA LEU A 38 8.94 0.38 26.76
C LEU A 38 9.77 0.96 27.92
N PHE A 39 9.16 1.09 29.10
CA PHE A 39 9.81 1.63 30.30
C PHE A 39 10.44 0.55 31.20
N ALA A 40 10.25 -0.73 30.89
CA ALA A 40 10.94 -1.82 31.56
C ALA A 40 12.41 -1.90 31.11
N GLY A 41 13.31 -2.19 32.03
CA GLY A 41 14.70 -2.46 31.65
C GLY A 41 14.80 -3.70 30.76
N GLY A 42 15.49 -3.57 29.60
CA GLY A 42 15.68 -4.66 28.65
C GLY A 42 14.74 -4.64 27.42
N ALA A 43 13.94 -3.60 27.26
CA ALA A 43 13.14 -3.38 26.04
C ALA A 43 14.05 -3.34 24.79
N LYS A 44 13.65 -4.06 23.73
CA LYS A 44 14.36 -4.06 22.44
C LYS A 44 13.90 -2.88 21.60
N GLY A 45 14.84 -2.12 21.02
CA GLY A 45 14.54 -1.07 20.05
C GLY A 45 13.96 -1.64 18.74
N ALA A 46 13.24 -0.82 18.00
CA ALA A 46 12.68 -1.21 16.71
C ALA A 46 13.75 -1.59 15.66
N ASP A 47 14.98 -1.09 15.81
CA ASP A 47 16.17 -1.42 15.02
C ASP A 47 16.74 -2.82 15.33
N GLN A 48 16.36 -3.40 16.46
CA GLN A 48 16.77 -4.75 16.86
C GLN A 48 15.83 -5.85 16.36
N VAL A 49 14.87 -5.53 15.52
CA VAL A 49 14.12 -6.53 14.75
C VAL A 49 15.10 -7.17 13.77
N GLY A 50 15.81 -8.18 14.23
CA GLY A 50 16.73 -8.95 13.42
C GLY A 50 15.97 -9.73 12.36
N GLY A 51 16.13 -9.31 11.11
CA GLY A 51 15.60 -10.00 9.96
C GLY A 51 14.92 -9.01 9.01
N GLY A 52 15.53 -8.75 7.88
CA GLY A 52 14.82 -8.14 6.74
C GLY A 52 13.57 -8.96 6.46
N VAL A 53 12.46 -8.30 6.11
CA VAL A 53 11.22 -8.99 5.73
C VAL A 53 11.57 -10.04 4.67
N ASP A 54 11.26 -11.31 4.95
CA ASP A 54 11.41 -12.36 3.94
C ASP A 54 10.37 -12.16 2.83
N LEU A 55 10.83 -11.56 1.74
CA LEU A 55 10.02 -11.31 0.55
C LEU A 55 9.83 -12.58 -0.31
N SER A 56 10.54 -13.67 -0.03
CA SER A 56 10.46 -14.90 -0.85
C SER A 56 9.04 -15.48 -0.85
N SER A 57 8.36 -15.42 0.29
CA SER A 57 6.99 -15.90 0.44
C SER A 57 5.93 -15.08 -0.32
N GLY A 58 6.27 -13.87 -0.76
CA GLY A 58 5.40 -13.02 -1.59
C GLY A 58 5.79 -13.03 -3.07
N ARG A 59 6.90 -13.69 -3.45
CA ARG A 59 7.32 -13.73 -4.85
C ARG A 59 6.54 -14.76 -5.65
N ILE A 60 5.95 -14.29 -6.73
CA ILE A 60 5.29 -15.13 -7.75
C ILE A 60 5.87 -14.81 -9.12
N GLY A 61 5.60 -15.66 -10.11
CA GLY A 61 5.87 -15.32 -11.50
C GLY A 61 5.11 -14.07 -11.94
N ALA A 62 5.71 -13.27 -12.83
CA ALA A 62 5.06 -12.07 -13.34
C ALA A 62 3.71 -12.43 -14.00
N PRO A 63 2.62 -11.69 -13.69
CA PRO A 63 1.35 -11.90 -14.36
C PRO A 63 1.48 -11.73 -15.88
N GLY A 64 0.98 -12.69 -16.64
CA GLY A 64 0.78 -12.56 -18.08
C GLY A 64 -0.47 -11.73 -18.38
N ASN A 65 -0.56 -11.17 -19.58
CA ASN A 65 -1.76 -10.45 -20.06
C ASN A 65 -2.24 -9.34 -19.13
N VAL A 66 -1.33 -8.47 -18.69
CA VAL A 66 -1.70 -7.25 -17.96
C VAL A 66 -2.44 -6.33 -18.92
N GLN A 67 -3.60 -5.84 -18.50
CA GLN A 67 -4.41 -4.88 -19.23
C GLN A 67 -4.30 -3.48 -18.61
N LEU A 68 -4.81 -2.49 -19.32
CA LEU A 68 -4.95 -1.13 -18.82
C LEU A 68 -6.44 -0.79 -18.79
N LEU A 69 -7.09 -1.03 -17.64
CA LEU A 69 -8.53 -0.85 -17.47
C LEU A 69 -8.85 0.55 -16.92
N HIS A 70 -9.88 1.17 -17.49
CA HIS A 70 -10.37 2.48 -17.07
C HIS A 70 -11.11 2.39 -15.73
N TRP A 71 -10.86 3.36 -14.83
CA TRP A 71 -11.38 3.35 -13.47
C TRP A 71 -12.90 3.30 -13.41
N TYR A 72 -13.57 4.26 -14.02
CA TYR A 72 -15.01 4.40 -13.87
C TYR A 72 -15.79 3.32 -14.63
N ASP A 73 -15.34 2.94 -15.81
CA ASP A 73 -16.11 2.10 -16.71
C ASP A 73 -15.81 0.60 -16.53
N GLN A 74 -14.59 0.26 -16.11
CA GLN A 74 -14.12 -1.12 -16.13
C GLN A 74 -13.67 -1.65 -14.78
N VAL A 75 -13.05 -0.83 -13.92
CA VAL A 75 -12.52 -1.28 -12.62
C VAL A 75 -13.55 -1.11 -11.53
N LYS A 76 -14.01 0.12 -11.30
CA LYS A 76 -14.91 0.45 -10.19
C LYS A 76 -16.21 -0.36 -10.17
N PRO A 77 -16.86 -0.69 -11.31
CA PRO A 77 -18.06 -1.53 -11.32
C PRO A 77 -17.83 -2.99 -10.88
N GLN A 78 -16.59 -3.47 -10.88
CA GLN A 78 -16.24 -4.85 -10.53
C GLN A 78 -15.84 -5.04 -9.08
N ILE A 79 -15.64 -3.97 -8.31
CA ILE A 79 -15.08 -4.03 -6.95
C ILE A 79 -16.00 -3.32 -5.95
N SER A 80 -15.85 -3.66 -4.69
CA SER A 80 -16.62 -3.06 -3.59
C SER A 80 -15.77 -2.95 -2.32
N GLY A 81 -16.17 -2.05 -1.42
CA GLY A 81 -15.58 -1.96 -0.08
C GLY A 81 -15.65 -3.29 0.65
N GLY A 82 -14.62 -3.62 1.42
CA GLY A 82 -14.46 -4.90 2.11
C GLY A 82 -13.91 -6.05 1.25
N GLN A 83 -13.94 -5.94 -0.06
CA GLN A 83 -13.42 -6.97 -0.96
C GLN A 83 -11.89 -6.97 -0.95
N THR A 84 -11.29 -8.18 -0.93
CA THR A 84 -9.85 -8.37 -0.97
C THR A 84 -9.37 -8.65 -2.40
N THR A 85 -8.22 -8.10 -2.76
CA THR A 85 -7.55 -8.40 -4.03
C THR A 85 -6.04 -8.57 -3.84
N GLN A 86 -5.39 -9.14 -4.85
CA GLN A 86 -3.94 -9.26 -4.93
C GLN A 86 -3.34 -8.07 -5.69
N VAL A 87 -2.23 -7.57 -5.18
CA VAL A 87 -1.39 -6.55 -5.82
C VAL A 87 -0.02 -7.15 -6.07
N TYR A 88 0.46 -7.06 -7.30
CA TYR A 88 1.79 -7.49 -7.72
C TYR A 88 2.66 -6.25 -8.02
N HIS A 89 3.85 -6.18 -7.43
CA HIS A 89 4.82 -5.11 -7.69
C HIS A 89 5.90 -5.61 -8.66
N PRO A 90 5.87 -5.19 -9.95
CA PRO A 90 6.73 -5.77 -10.98
C PRO A 90 8.23 -5.53 -10.73
N ALA A 91 8.61 -4.42 -10.09
CA ALA A 91 10.01 -4.11 -9.82
C ALA A 91 10.66 -5.04 -8.79
N SER A 92 9.90 -5.64 -7.86
CA SER A 92 10.42 -6.58 -6.86
C SER A 92 9.94 -8.02 -7.05
N GLY A 93 8.93 -8.26 -7.89
CA GLY A 93 8.28 -9.56 -8.04
C GLY A 93 7.41 -9.97 -6.84
N VAL A 94 7.15 -9.05 -5.91
CA VAL A 94 6.40 -9.33 -4.67
C VAL A 94 4.91 -9.14 -4.89
N THR A 95 4.12 -10.03 -4.31
CA THR A 95 2.66 -9.97 -4.24
C THR A 95 2.23 -9.85 -2.79
N PHE A 96 1.22 -9.03 -2.55
CA PHE A 96 0.56 -8.87 -1.26
C PHE A 96 -0.94 -8.64 -1.48
N ASN A 97 -1.75 -8.84 -0.43
CA ASN A 97 -3.19 -8.64 -0.51
C ASN A 97 -3.57 -7.30 0.10
N VAL A 98 -4.57 -6.66 -0.50
CA VAL A 98 -5.21 -5.46 0.06
C VAL A 98 -6.72 -5.66 0.12
N GLN A 99 -7.36 -4.99 1.08
CA GLN A 99 -8.80 -4.88 1.16
C GLN A 99 -9.21 -3.46 0.78
N TYR A 100 -10.18 -3.31 -0.13
CA TYR A 100 -10.71 -1.99 -0.47
C TYR A 100 -11.47 -1.41 0.74
N TYR A 101 -11.16 -0.16 1.06
CA TYR A 101 -11.81 0.60 2.14
C TYR A 101 -12.92 1.48 1.59
N SER A 102 -12.61 2.33 0.62
CA SER A 102 -13.57 3.19 -0.07
C SER A 102 -13.26 3.34 -1.56
N LEU A 103 -14.25 3.76 -2.35
CA LEU A 103 -14.14 3.86 -3.82
C LEU A 103 -14.66 5.23 -4.28
N GLY A 104 -13.75 6.20 -4.31
CA GLY A 104 -14.00 7.56 -4.80
C GLY A 104 -13.54 7.76 -6.24
N ARG A 105 -12.63 8.71 -6.42
CA ARG A 105 -11.88 8.99 -7.66
C ARG A 105 -10.71 8.01 -7.88
N HIS A 106 -10.36 7.27 -6.86
CA HIS A 106 -9.42 6.15 -6.80
C HIS A 106 -9.95 5.12 -5.80
N ALA A 107 -9.27 4.01 -5.66
CA ALA A 107 -9.58 3.07 -4.60
C ALA A 107 -8.71 3.37 -3.37
N ASP A 108 -9.35 3.59 -2.22
CA ASP A 108 -8.66 3.51 -0.94
C ASP A 108 -8.60 2.05 -0.52
N ALA A 109 -7.46 1.60 -0.05
CA ALA A 109 -7.25 0.21 0.31
C ALA A 109 -6.32 0.09 1.52
N GLU A 110 -6.40 -1.05 2.20
CA GLU A 110 -5.57 -1.38 3.35
C GLU A 110 -4.85 -2.69 3.08
N PRO A 111 -3.56 -2.86 3.44
CA PRO A 111 -2.97 -4.18 3.47
C PRO A 111 -3.84 -5.12 4.32
N LYS A 112 -4.14 -6.31 3.81
CA LYS A 112 -5.12 -7.20 4.43
C LYS A 112 -4.66 -7.74 5.80
N THR A 113 -3.38 -8.01 5.91
CA THR A 113 -2.77 -8.58 7.13
C THR A 113 -1.44 -7.87 7.45
N LEU A 114 -0.92 -8.10 8.65
CA LEU A 114 0.43 -7.67 9.00
C LEU A 114 1.48 -8.16 8.00
N LYS A 115 1.36 -9.41 7.54
CA LYS A 115 2.28 -9.97 6.54
C LYS A 115 2.20 -9.21 5.22
N ASP A 116 0.99 -8.84 4.77
CA ASP A 116 0.81 -8.04 3.56
C ASP A 116 1.46 -6.65 3.69
N THR A 117 1.34 -6.01 4.86
CA THR A 117 2.03 -4.75 5.18
C THR A 117 3.55 -4.92 5.11
N GLN A 118 4.08 -5.98 5.69
CA GLN A 118 5.51 -6.27 5.67
C GLN A 118 6.02 -6.53 4.25
N LEU A 119 5.29 -7.31 3.45
CA LEU A 119 5.63 -7.58 2.04
C LEU A 119 5.60 -6.28 1.21
N MET A 120 4.54 -5.47 1.36
CA MET A 120 4.43 -4.18 0.68
C MET A 120 5.58 -3.24 1.06
N ASN A 121 5.82 -3.03 2.35
CA ASN A 121 6.87 -2.13 2.82
C ASN A 121 8.28 -2.66 2.48
N GLY A 122 8.49 -3.96 2.50
CA GLY A 122 9.74 -4.57 2.04
C GLY A 122 9.99 -4.35 0.55
N ALA A 123 8.92 -4.36 -0.26
CA ALA A 123 8.99 -4.11 -1.70
C ALA A 123 9.13 -2.60 -2.05
N PHE A 124 8.47 -1.72 -1.31
CA PHE A 124 8.40 -0.28 -1.60
C PHE A 124 9.42 0.55 -0.82
N GLY A 125 9.93 0.03 0.30
CA GLY A 125 10.78 0.75 1.23
C GLY A 125 9.97 1.55 2.26
N LYS A 126 10.61 2.54 2.88
CA LYS A 126 9.98 3.42 3.88
C LYS A 126 8.71 4.07 3.34
N ALA A 127 7.75 4.32 4.23
CA ALA A 127 6.51 5.01 3.91
C ALA A 127 6.76 6.31 3.14
N SER A 128 6.18 6.44 1.97
CA SER A 128 6.38 7.58 1.08
C SER A 128 5.21 7.77 0.11
N TRP A 129 5.05 9.00 -0.39
CA TRP A 129 4.14 9.37 -1.47
C TRP A 129 4.67 9.01 -2.87
N ASN A 130 5.84 8.37 -2.94
CA ASN A 130 6.43 7.98 -4.21
C ASN A 130 5.52 6.99 -4.95
N VAL A 131 5.21 7.31 -6.18
CA VAL A 131 4.39 6.46 -7.03
C VAL A 131 5.12 5.15 -7.35
N ARG A 132 4.44 4.04 -7.13
CA ARG A 132 4.87 2.68 -7.50
C ARG A 132 3.88 2.12 -8.51
N ILE A 133 4.37 1.63 -9.63
CA ILE A 133 3.54 0.90 -10.60
C ILE A 133 3.33 -0.51 -10.07
N VAL A 134 2.08 -0.92 -10.08
CA VAL A 134 1.64 -2.24 -9.63
C VAL A 134 0.65 -2.83 -10.63
N TYR A 135 0.44 -4.13 -10.53
CA TYR A 135 -0.66 -4.82 -11.20
C TYR A 135 -1.65 -5.30 -10.14
N VAL A 136 -2.92 -5.01 -10.34
CA VAL A 136 -4.02 -5.36 -9.44
C VAL A 136 -4.85 -6.44 -10.09
N LYS A 137 -5.12 -7.53 -9.38
CA LYS A 137 -5.94 -8.63 -9.88
C LYS A 137 -7.41 -8.27 -9.76
N MET A 138 -8.11 -8.29 -10.88
CA MET A 138 -9.55 -8.04 -10.91
C MET A 138 -10.35 -9.31 -10.55
N PRO A 139 -11.61 -9.19 -10.09
CA PRO A 139 -12.48 -10.34 -9.84
C PRO A 139 -12.64 -11.27 -11.03
N SER A 140 -12.56 -10.73 -12.25
CA SER A 140 -12.54 -11.49 -13.50
C SER A 140 -11.29 -12.37 -13.70
N GLY A 141 -10.27 -12.25 -12.83
CA GLY A 141 -8.98 -12.91 -12.95
C GLY A 141 -7.95 -12.14 -13.80
N VAL A 142 -8.37 -11.09 -14.49
CA VAL A 142 -7.49 -10.20 -15.28
C VAL A 142 -6.63 -9.36 -14.33
N TRP A 143 -5.39 -9.11 -14.72
CA TRP A 143 -4.52 -8.15 -14.04
C TRP A 143 -4.56 -6.80 -14.76
N THR A 144 -4.71 -5.72 -14.01
CA THR A 144 -4.69 -4.37 -14.58
C THR A 144 -3.57 -3.53 -13.97
N MET A 145 -2.93 -2.71 -14.82
CA MET A 145 -1.91 -1.76 -14.35
C MET A 145 -2.56 -0.65 -13.52
N ALA A 146 -1.90 -0.30 -12.43
CA ALA A 146 -2.30 0.77 -11.51
C ALA A 146 -1.06 1.45 -10.93
N ALA A 147 -1.27 2.54 -10.23
CA ALA A 147 -0.25 3.25 -9.46
C ALA A 147 -0.68 3.36 -8.00
N MET A 148 0.24 3.16 -7.07
CA MET A 148 -0.04 3.30 -5.64
C MET A 148 1.18 3.83 -4.87
N HIS A 149 0.98 4.15 -3.60
CA HIS A 149 2.03 4.48 -2.64
C HIS A 149 1.83 3.69 -1.34
N ASN A 150 2.78 3.77 -0.41
CA ASN A 150 2.68 3.14 0.91
C ASN A 150 2.69 4.15 2.07
N TYR A 151 2.26 5.40 1.82
CA TYR A 151 2.09 6.39 2.90
C TYR A 151 0.70 6.23 3.52
N PRO A 152 0.58 5.90 4.84
CA PRO A 152 -0.71 5.66 5.48
C PRO A 152 -1.46 6.96 5.78
N HIS A 153 -2.78 6.94 5.58
CA HIS A 153 -3.67 8.10 5.77
C HIS A 153 -4.33 8.16 7.16
N LEU A 154 -3.95 7.30 8.10
CA LEU A 154 -4.38 7.25 9.51
C LEU A 154 -5.86 6.93 9.74
N TYR A 155 -6.64 6.64 8.70
CA TYR A 155 -8.03 6.18 8.77
C TYR A 155 -8.17 4.86 8.05
N GLY A 156 -8.84 3.88 8.68
CA GLY A 156 -9.01 2.56 8.10
C GLY A 156 -9.96 1.70 8.91
N SER A 157 -10.18 0.47 8.47
CA SER A 157 -11.08 -0.51 9.08
C SER A 157 -10.33 -1.68 9.73
N ILE A 158 -9.06 -1.88 9.41
CA ILE A 158 -8.24 -2.99 9.91
C ILE A 158 -7.23 -2.45 10.93
N SER A 159 -7.38 -2.84 12.19
CA SER A 159 -6.56 -2.34 13.30
C SER A 159 -5.33 -3.21 13.63
N ASN A 160 -5.22 -4.42 13.05
CA ASN A 160 -4.18 -5.39 13.40
C ASN A 160 -3.27 -5.77 12.22
N ASN A 161 -3.28 -4.98 11.15
CA ASN A 161 -2.43 -5.21 9.97
C ASN A 161 -1.07 -4.49 10.05
N GLY A 162 -0.80 -3.73 11.11
CA GLY A 162 0.45 -2.96 11.26
C GLY A 162 0.60 -1.82 10.25
N PHE A 163 -0.50 -1.34 9.65
CA PHE A 163 -0.55 -0.20 8.74
C PHE A 163 -1.49 0.88 9.29
N GLY A 164 -1.06 2.13 9.28
CA GLY A 164 -1.81 3.24 9.88
C GLY A 164 -2.96 3.75 9.02
N GLY A 165 -3.98 2.94 8.79
CA GLY A 165 -5.14 3.29 7.99
C GLY A 165 -5.05 2.81 6.53
N HIS A 166 -5.50 3.63 5.55
CA HIS A 166 -5.53 3.27 4.14
C HIS A 166 -4.42 3.95 3.32
N LEU A 167 -4.23 3.46 2.13
CA LEU A 167 -3.43 4.01 1.04
C LEU A 167 -4.31 4.16 -0.22
N CYS A 168 -3.80 4.82 -1.26
CA CYS A 168 -4.53 5.03 -2.50
C CYS A 168 -3.98 4.16 -3.64
N ILE A 169 -4.88 3.55 -4.41
CA ILE A 169 -4.59 2.85 -5.67
C ILE A 169 -5.31 3.58 -6.80
N HIS A 170 -4.53 4.12 -7.73
CA HIS A 170 -5.01 4.85 -8.89
C HIS A 170 -4.97 3.94 -10.11
N PHE A 171 -6.11 3.83 -10.79
CA PHE A 171 -6.26 3.17 -12.08
C PHE A 171 -6.30 4.21 -13.20
N LEU A 172 -6.32 3.79 -14.45
CA LEU A 172 -6.42 4.71 -15.59
C LEU A 172 -7.71 5.54 -15.50
N ARG A 173 -7.58 6.84 -15.73
CA ARG A 173 -8.67 7.83 -15.85
C ARG A 173 -8.35 8.78 -16.98
N ASP A 174 -9.36 9.47 -17.48
CA ASP A 174 -9.18 10.52 -18.49
C ASP A 174 -8.33 11.65 -17.93
N LEU A 175 -7.41 12.18 -18.75
CA LEU A 175 -6.52 13.27 -18.33
C LEU A 175 -7.30 14.56 -18.08
N GLU A 176 -8.26 14.89 -18.93
CA GLU A 176 -9.10 16.09 -18.79
C GLU A 176 -9.93 16.02 -17.50
N GLU A 177 -10.59 14.89 -17.27
CA GLU A 177 -11.35 14.65 -16.03
C GLU A 177 -10.44 14.75 -14.82
N THR A 178 -9.26 14.12 -14.86
CA THR A 178 -8.30 14.13 -13.76
C THR A 178 -7.74 15.54 -13.53
N GLN A 179 -7.42 16.28 -14.58
CA GLN A 179 -6.94 17.67 -14.46
C GLN A 179 -7.96 18.57 -13.74
N ARG A 180 -9.26 18.34 -13.99
CA ARG A 180 -10.32 19.11 -13.35
C ARG A 180 -10.57 18.71 -11.89
N THR A 181 -10.45 17.42 -11.54
CA THR A 181 -10.91 16.88 -10.25
C THR A 181 -9.79 16.57 -9.27
N ASP A 182 -8.57 16.33 -9.76
CA ASP A 182 -7.38 15.97 -8.98
C ASP A 182 -6.11 16.39 -9.74
N PRO A 183 -5.87 17.72 -9.90
CA PRO A 183 -4.84 18.25 -10.81
C PRO A 183 -3.41 17.98 -10.39
N ASN A 184 -3.19 17.70 -9.12
CA ASN A 184 -1.84 17.48 -8.57
C ASN A 184 -1.52 15.99 -8.47
N TYR A 185 -2.08 15.35 -7.44
CA TYR A 185 -1.76 13.97 -7.11
C TYR A 185 -2.32 12.98 -8.13
N GLY A 186 -3.58 13.15 -8.54
CA GLY A 186 -4.19 12.34 -9.58
C GLY A 186 -3.43 12.41 -10.89
N MET A 187 -3.08 13.61 -11.35
CA MET A 187 -2.31 13.80 -12.59
C MET A 187 -0.93 13.15 -12.54
N THR A 188 -0.25 13.22 -11.40
CA THR A 188 1.04 12.53 -11.21
C THR A 188 0.90 11.02 -11.41
N ASN A 189 -0.13 10.41 -10.80
CA ASN A 189 -0.40 8.98 -10.96
C ASN A 189 -0.80 8.61 -12.39
N GLN A 190 -1.63 9.44 -13.07
CA GLN A 190 -2.02 9.21 -14.46
C GLN A 190 -0.84 9.25 -15.42
N LYS A 191 0.08 10.20 -15.24
CA LYS A 191 1.32 10.28 -16.05
C LYS A 191 2.20 9.05 -15.82
N ALA A 192 2.33 8.59 -14.57
CA ALA A 192 3.12 7.41 -14.24
C ALA A 192 2.55 6.13 -14.87
N ILE A 193 1.22 5.93 -14.79
CA ILE A 193 0.51 4.78 -15.41
C ILE A 193 0.75 4.77 -16.92
N ARG A 194 0.50 5.88 -17.61
CA ARG A 194 0.66 5.99 -19.07
C ARG A 194 2.09 5.72 -19.51
N SER A 195 3.06 6.37 -18.86
CA SER A 195 4.47 6.15 -19.13
C SER A 195 4.93 4.70 -18.89
N ALA A 196 4.40 4.05 -17.84
CA ALA A 196 4.70 2.66 -17.58
C ALA A 196 4.06 1.72 -18.61
N TRP A 197 2.83 2.02 -19.03
CA TRP A 197 2.14 1.29 -20.07
C TRP A 197 2.85 1.36 -21.42
N GLU A 198 3.28 2.56 -21.81
CA GLU A 198 4.04 2.77 -23.04
C GLU A 198 5.36 1.99 -23.02
N ARG A 199 6.10 2.00 -21.88
CA ARG A 199 7.32 1.19 -21.75
C ARG A 199 7.05 -0.32 -21.82
N LEU A 200 5.91 -0.78 -21.32
CA LEU A 200 5.56 -2.20 -21.32
C LEU A 200 5.12 -2.70 -22.71
N THR A 201 4.37 -1.88 -23.46
CA THR A 201 3.64 -2.32 -24.65
C THR A 201 4.08 -1.64 -25.94
N GLY A 202 4.82 -0.54 -25.87
CA GLY A 202 5.12 0.34 -27.00
C GLY A 202 3.93 1.18 -27.50
N LYS A 203 2.79 1.15 -26.77
CA LYS A 203 1.56 1.85 -27.16
C LYS A 203 1.32 3.05 -26.25
N THR A 204 1.08 4.21 -26.84
CA THR A 204 0.61 5.40 -26.14
C THR A 204 -0.86 5.27 -25.75
N VAL A 205 -1.26 5.96 -24.70
CA VAL A 205 -2.65 6.06 -24.22
C VAL A 205 -3.00 7.54 -24.14
N GLU A 206 -4.01 7.94 -24.87
CA GLU A 206 -4.56 9.30 -24.84
C GLU A 206 -5.29 9.61 -23.51
#